data_5920655ff7d2397984d611650a9e9ee3
#
_entry.id   5920655ff7d2397984d611650a9e9ee3
#
_cell.length_a   1.000
_cell.length_b   1.000
_cell.length_c   1.000
_cell.angle_alpha   90.00
_cell.angle_beta   90.00
_cell.angle_gamma   90.00
#
_symmetry.space_group_name_H-M   'P 1'
#
loop_
_entity.id
_entity.type
_entity.pdbx_description
1 polymer ?
#
loop_
_entity_poly.entity_id
_entity_poly.type
_entity_poly.pdbx_seq_one_letter_code
_entity_poly.pdbx_strand_id
1 'polypeptide(L)'
;SSKSADSKSGLDDLFESLPHESAAWRTFMAFKQAAGKTLKPVLASTTVRMQAFLHPKFAQFTQNDQLELENIGCEKTALFIIPPHRCGDRAFLIPMLYTQMIDTLHYVSFEQAKAGKATKRLDAPVQFLMNGIENCGIISDFPEMLSTLRIPGMSAMVFTDNVGRIKSLYK
;
A
#
# COMPACT_ATOMS: atom_id res chain seq x y z
N SER A 1 19.76 -29.05 32.55
CA SER A 1 18.29 -29.04 32.65
C SER A 1 17.80 -27.60 32.62
N SER A 2 17.38 -27.12 31.46
CA SER A 2 16.66 -25.86 31.34
C SER A 2 15.37 -26.14 30.60
N LYS A 3 14.31 -26.30 31.38
CA LYS A 3 12.93 -26.17 30.87
C LYS A 3 12.75 -24.72 30.44
N SER A 4 12.74 -24.46 29.15
CA SER A 4 12.12 -23.26 28.61
C SER A 4 10.62 -23.45 28.76
N ALA A 5 10.06 -22.84 29.81
CA ALA A 5 8.64 -22.72 29.99
C ALA A 5 8.05 -22.02 28.72
N ASP A 6 7.18 -22.70 28.04
CA ASP A 6 6.25 -22.16 27.04
C ASP A 6 5.30 -21.21 27.79
N SER A 7 5.77 -20.01 28.11
CA SER A 7 4.87 -18.99 28.65
C SER A 7 3.98 -18.53 27.52
N LYS A 8 2.68 -18.89 27.58
CA LYS A 8 1.68 -18.34 26.69
C LYS A 8 1.85 -16.81 26.63
N SER A 9 2.01 -16.29 25.47
CA SER A 9 2.07 -14.84 25.22
C SER A 9 0.64 -14.29 25.19
N GLY A 10 0.44 -13.04 25.59
CA GLY A 10 -0.87 -12.38 25.40
C GLY A 10 -1.36 -12.37 23.94
N LEU A 11 -0.45 -12.52 22.98
CA LEU A 11 -0.78 -12.79 21.58
C LEU A 11 -1.41 -14.16 21.39
N ASP A 12 -0.95 -15.19 22.10
CA ASP A 12 -1.53 -16.52 22.00
C ASP A 12 -2.99 -16.51 22.44
N ASP A 13 -3.28 -15.86 23.55
CA ASP A 13 -4.64 -15.75 24.09
C ASP A 13 -5.55 -14.95 23.12
N LEU A 14 -5.02 -13.88 22.51
CA LEU A 14 -5.76 -13.08 21.53
C LEU A 14 -6.14 -13.93 20.31
N PHE A 15 -5.20 -14.65 19.72
CA PHE A 15 -5.47 -15.45 18.53
C PHE A 15 -6.26 -16.73 18.83
N GLU A 16 -6.11 -17.32 20.03
CA GLU A 16 -6.93 -18.45 20.47
C GLU A 16 -8.40 -18.06 20.68
N SER A 17 -8.70 -16.78 20.95
CA SER A 17 -10.07 -16.26 21.04
C SER A 17 -10.77 -16.09 19.68
N LEU A 18 -10.03 -16.14 18.57
CA LEU A 18 -10.59 -15.99 17.22
C LEU A 18 -11.22 -17.28 16.71
N PRO A 19 -12.25 -17.21 15.86
CA PRO A 19 -12.79 -18.38 15.18
C PRO A 19 -11.70 -19.13 14.41
N HIS A 20 -11.61 -20.45 14.57
CA HIS A 20 -10.59 -21.29 13.91
C HIS A 20 -10.66 -21.24 12.38
N GLU A 21 -11.79 -20.86 11.83
CA GLU A 21 -11.97 -20.69 10.38
C GLU A 21 -11.44 -19.34 9.87
N SER A 22 -11.11 -18.41 10.76
CA SER A 22 -10.60 -17.10 10.36
C SER A 22 -9.21 -17.20 9.71
N ALA A 23 -8.98 -16.37 8.70
CA ALA A 23 -7.66 -16.28 8.05
C ALA A 23 -6.57 -15.90 9.05
N ALA A 24 -6.88 -15.02 10.00
CA ALA A 24 -5.96 -14.58 11.05
C ALA A 24 -5.51 -15.74 11.95
N TRP A 25 -6.45 -16.58 12.42
CA TRP A 25 -6.13 -17.76 13.23
C TRP A 25 -5.25 -18.74 12.45
N ARG A 26 -5.62 -19.08 11.21
CA ARG A 26 -4.86 -20.03 10.36
C ARG A 26 -3.45 -19.54 10.09
N THR A 27 -3.28 -18.26 9.78
CA THR A 27 -1.97 -17.65 9.53
C THR A 27 -1.11 -17.67 10.80
N PHE A 28 -1.69 -17.35 11.95
CA PHE A 28 -0.99 -17.39 13.22
C PHE A 28 -0.54 -18.81 13.60
N MET A 29 -1.38 -19.82 13.40
CA MET A 29 -1.03 -21.22 13.65
C MET A 29 0.08 -21.72 12.72
N ALA A 30 0.04 -21.37 11.44
CA ALA A 30 1.13 -21.66 10.49
C ALA A 30 2.45 -20.98 10.93
N PHE A 31 2.38 -19.74 11.38
CA PHE A 31 3.52 -19.01 11.93
C PHE A 31 4.09 -19.73 13.19
N LYS A 32 3.24 -20.15 14.11
CA LYS A 32 3.68 -20.91 15.32
C LYS A 32 4.38 -22.22 14.96
N GLN A 33 3.86 -22.96 13.99
CA GLN A 33 4.48 -24.21 13.51
C GLN A 33 5.86 -23.98 12.88
N ALA A 34 6.01 -22.88 12.14
CA ALA A 34 7.27 -22.52 11.49
C ALA A 34 8.30 -21.94 12.48
N ALA A 35 7.84 -21.50 13.64
CA ALA A 35 8.58 -20.55 14.47
C ALA A 35 9.74 -21.11 15.29
N GLY A 36 9.90 -22.34 15.56
CA GLY A 36 11.00 -22.97 16.26
C GLY A 36 12.18 -22.04 16.62
N LYS A 37 13.40 -22.41 16.28
CA LYS A 37 14.62 -21.61 16.51
C LYS A 37 14.67 -20.32 15.66
N THR A 38 13.87 -20.22 14.62
CA THR A 38 13.85 -19.08 13.68
C THR A 38 12.90 -17.96 14.09
N LEU A 39 12.07 -18.15 15.12
CA LEU A 39 11.07 -17.17 15.55
C LEU A 39 11.68 -15.80 15.88
N LYS A 40 12.74 -15.76 16.67
CA LYS A 40 13.38 -14.51 17.09
C LYS A 40 13.91 -13.69 15.90
N PRO A 41 14.66 -14.28 14.94
CA PRO A 41 15.08 -13.57 13.73
C PRO A 41 13.93 -13.06 12.89
N VAL A 42 12.86 -13.85 12.72
CA VAL A 42 11.67 -13.46 11.97
C VAL A 42 10.97 -12.26 12.62
N LEU A 43 10.73 -12.33 13.92
CA LEU A 43 10.13 -11.21 14.67
C LEU A 43 11.00 -9.94 14.60
N ALA A 44 12.31 -10.07 14.77
CA ALA A 44 13.22 -8.94 14.67
C ALA A 44 13.15 -8.29 13.27
N SER A 45 13.19 -9.08 12.21
CA SER A 45 13.06 -8.58 10.83
C SER A 45 11.71 -7.91 10.58
N THR A 46 10.63 -8.49 11.08
CA THR A 46 9.28 -7.91 10.98
C THR A 46 9.19 -6.59 11.73
N THR A 47 9.70 -6.55 12.96
CA THR A 47 9.69 -5.34 13.80
C THR A 47 10.42 -4.19 13.10
N VAL A 48 11.60 -4.45 12.53
CA VAL A 48 12.36 -3.44 11.77
C VAL A 48 11.55 -2.90 10.59
N ARG A 49 10.91 -3.78 9.82
CA ARG A 49 10.09 -3.38 8.67
C ARG A 49 8.84 -2.60 9.08
N MET A 50 8.24 -2.96 10.22
CA MET A 50 7.04 -2.32 10.75
C MET A 50 7.33 -1.06 11.58
N GLN A 51 8.60 -0.74 11.84
CA GLN A 51 9.00 0.38 12.70
C GLN A 51 8.42 1.72 12.26
N ALA A 52 8.31 1.95 10.96
CA ALA A 52 7.72 3.18 10.42
C ALA A 52 6.25 3.33 10.85
N PHE A 53 5.50 2.24 10.93
CA PHE A 53 4.08 2.21 11.32
C PHE A 53 3.88 2.37 12.83
N LEU A 54 4.89 2.06 13.64
CA LEU A 54 4.83 2.19 15.10
C LEU A 54 5.02 3.63 15.57
N HIS A 55 5.41 4.54 14.68
CA HIS A 55 5.59 5.94 15.06
C HIS A 55 4.22 6.62 15.34
N PRO A 56 4.02 7.25 16.51
CA PRO A 56 2.71 7.77 16.91
C PRO A 56 2.06 8.72 15.90
N LYS A 57 2.85 9.61 15.30
CA LYS A 57 2.35 10.53 14.26
C LYS A 57 1.88 9.80 13.01
N PHE A 58 2.51 8.67 12.67
CA PHE A 58 2.08 7.88 11.52
C PHE A 58 0.80 7.11 11.85
N ALA A 59 0.72 6.50 13.02
CA ALA A 59 -0.49 5.83 13.47
C ALA A 59 -1.69 6.81 13.48
N GLN A 60 -1.49 8.04 13.96
CA GLN A 60 -2.51 9.08 13.93
C GLN A 60 -2.92 9.48 12.49
N PHE A 61 -1.95 9.58 11.58
CA PHE A 61 -2.20 9.92 10.18
C PHE A 61 -2.99 8.84 9.43
N THR A 62 -2.78 7.56 9.77
CA THR A 62 -3.44 6.41 9.11
C THR A 62 -4.70 5.93 9.84
N GLN A 63 -5.11 6.62 10.91
CA GLN A 63 -6.23 6.19 11.75
C GLN A 63 -7.59 6.34 11.08
N ASN A 64 -7.73 7.32 10.20
CA ASN A 64 -8.96 7.61 9.47
C ASN A 64 -8.65 7.81 7.98
N ASP A 65 -9.58 7.40 7.12
CA ASP A 65 -9.53 7.77 5.71
C ASP A 65 -9.94 9.23 5.54
N GLN A 66 -8.98 10.09 5.22
CA GLN A 66 -9.18 11.52 4.97
C GLN A 66 -9.01 11.85 3.48
N LEU A 67 -8.54 10.90 2.69
CA LEU A 67 -8.23 11.14 1.28
C LEU A 67 -9.43 10.87 0.38
N GLU A 68 -10.34 9.99 0.81
CA GLU A 68 -11.55 9.62 0.08
C GLU A 68 -11.24 9.38 -1.41
N LEU A 69 -10.25 8.52 -1.67
CA LEU A 69 -9.69 8.30 -3.02
C LEU A 69 -10.75 7.93 -4.05
N GLU A 70 -11.84 7.32 -3.63
CA GLU A 70 -12.96 6.96 -4.48
C GLU A 70 -13.64 8.19 -5.10
N ASN A 71 -13.67 9.32 -4.39
CA ASN A 71 -14.32 10.55 -4.84
C ASN A 71 -13.53 11.27 -5.95
N ILE A 72 -12.21 11.04 -6.05
CA ILE A 72 -11.36 11.67 -7.07
C ILE A 72 -11.84 11.34 -8.49
N GLY A 73 -12.38 10.14 -8.69
CA GLY A 73 -12.92 9.71 -9.99
C GLY A 73 -14.37 10.14 -10.25
N CYS A 74 -15.05 10.71 -9.26
CA CYS A 74 -16.46 11.10 -9.33
C CYS A 74 -16.64 12.61 -9.50
N GLU A 75 -15.77 13.41 -8.88
CA GLU A 75 -15.88 14.87 -8.86
C GLU A 75 -14.57 15.55 -9.29
N LYS A 76 -14.66 16.85 -9.62
CA LYS A 76 -13.49 17.67 -9.94
C LYS A 76 -12.71 17.95 -8.66
N THR A 77 -11.67 17.18 -8.43
CA THR A 77 -10.83 17.24 -7.25
C THR A 77 -9.36 17.48 -7.64
N ALA A 78 -8.61 18.20 -6.81
CA ALA A 78 -7.17 18.33 -6.93
C ALA A 78 -6.49 17.83 -5.66
N LEU A 79 -5.76 16.73 -5.75
CA LEU A 79 -4.96 16.18 -4.67
C LEU A 79 -3.48 16.56 -4.84
N PHE A 80 -2.92 17.26 -3.87
CA PHE A 80 -1.51 17.64 -3.83
C PHE A 80 -0.74 16.72 -2.88
N ILE A 81 0.19 15.94 -3.44
CA ILE A 81 1.07 15.04 -2.68
C ILE A 81 2.44 15.71 -2.58
N ILE A 82 2.79 16.21 -1.41
CA ILE A 82 4.04 16.92 -1.16
C ILE A 82 4.91 16.08 -0.22
N PRO A 83 5.81 15.25 -0.77
CA PRO A 83 6.72 14.46 0.06
C PRO A 83 7.76 15.37 0.73
N PRO A 84 8.22 15.04 1.93
CA PRO A 84 9.33 15.74 2.55
C PRO A 84 10.59 15.56 1.72
N HIS A 85 11.46 16.57 1.72
CA HIS A 85 12.70 16.57 0.92
C HIS A 85 13.62 15.35 1.19
N ARG A 86 13.54 14.77 2.38
CA ARG A 86 14.20 13.50 2.75
C ARG A 86 13.15 12.53 3.28
N CYS A 87 12.70 11.63 2.42
CA CYS A 87 11.69 10.63 2.82
C CYS A 87 12.25 9.56 3.76
N GLY A 88 13.56 9.25 3.68
CA GLY A 88 14.20 8.24 4.53
C GLY A 88 13.41 6.92 4.54
N ASP A 89 13.19 6.39 5.74
CA ASP A 89 12.45 5.14 5.95
C ASP A 89 10.97 5.19 5.53
N ARG A 90 10.47 6.38 5.17
CA ARG A 90 9.06 6.60 4.76
C ARG A 90 8.90 6.73 3.25
N ALA A 91 9.96 6.56 2.48
CA ALA A 91 9.92 6.67 1.02
C ALA A 91 8.90 5.70 0.37
N PHE A 92 8.59 4.57 1.02
CA PHE A 92 7.61 3.59 0.56
C PHE A 92 6.17 4.09 0.54
N LEU A 93 5.83 5.15 1.29
CA LEU A 93 4.47 5.67 1.39
C LEU A 93 3.96 6.25 0.07
N ILE A 94 4.83 6.92 -0.67
CA ILE A 94 4.45 7.55 -1.95
C ILE A 94 4.12 6.49 -3.01
N PRO A 95 4.98 5.48 -3.27
CA PRO A 95 4.62 4.38 -4.14
C PRO A 95 3.33 3.65 -3.72
N MET A 96 3.18 3.39 -2.42
CA MET A 96 1.98 2.73 -1.89
C MET A 96 0.73 3.56 -2.16
N LEU A 97 0.77 4.88 -1.94
CA LEU A 97 -0.35 5.77 -2.22
C LEU A 97 -0.71 5.80 -3.71
N TYR A 98 0.27 5.87 -4.61
CA TYR A 98 0.01 5.82 -6.05
C TYR A 98 -0.61 4.50 -6.47
N THR A 99 -0.09 3.37 -6.00
CA THR A 99 -0.65 2.05 -6.27
C THR A 99 -2.09 1.98 -5.78
N GLN A 100 -2.35 2.32 -4.52
CA GLN A 100 -3.68 2.30 -3.94
C GLN A 100 -4.66 3.22 -4.69
N MET A 101 -4.23 4.41 -5.05
CA MET A 101 -5.07 5.38 -5.76
C MET A 101 -5.44 4.88 -7.16
N ILE A 102 -4.50 4.34 -7.91
CA ILE A 102 -4.74 3.80 -9.24
C ILE A 102 -5.67 2.58 -9.17
N ASP A 103 -5.43 1.65 -8.23
CA ASP A 103 -6.28 0.48 -8.03
C ASP A 103 -7.70 0.87 -7.62
N THR A 104 -7.84 1.82 -6.69
CA THR A 104 -9.15 2.35 -6.27
C THR A 104 -9.92 2.96 -7.44
N LEU A 105 -9.26 3.78 -8.25
CA LEU A 105 -9.90 4.40 -9.41
C LEU A 105 -10.28 3.39 -10.50
N HIS A 106 -9.51 2.34 -10.71
CA HIS A 106 -9.90 1.22 -11.56
C HIS A 106 -11.14 0.51 -11.01
N TYR A 107 -11.18 0.26 -9.69
CA TYR A 107 -12.33 -0.35 -9.03
C TYR A 107 -13.59 0.52 -9.16
N VAL A 108 -13.51 1.82 -8.89
CA VAL A 108 -14.62 2.77 -9.04
C VAL A 108 -15.16 2.77 -10.48
N SER A 109 -14.26 2.83 -11.46
CA SER A 109 -14.60 2.76 -12.88
C SER A 109 -15.38 1.47 -13.23
N PHE A 110 -14.97 0.36 -12.67
CA PHE A 110 -15.61 -0.93 -12.89
C PHE A 110 -17.01 -1.01 -12.22
N GLU A 111 -17.14 -0.51 -11.00
CA GLU A 111 -18.42 -0.49 -10.28
C GLU A 111 -19.42 0.46 -10.97
N GLN A 112 -18.98 1.62 -11.45
CA GLN A 112 -19.82 2.51 -12.25
C GLN A 112 -20.33 1.84 -13.53
N ALA A 113 -19.48 1.05 -14.20
CA ALA A 113 -19.90 0.29 -15.38
C ALA A 113 -20.92 -0.80 -15.06
N LYS A 114 -20.77 -1.50 -13.92
CA LYS A 114 -21.78 -2.47 -13.45
C LYS A 114 -23.13 -1.82 -13.11
N ALA A 115 -23.10 -0.59 -12.61
CA ALA A 115 -24.29 0.19 -12.28
C ALA A 115 -25.05 0.69 -13.53
N GLY A 116 -24.62 0.30 -14.74
CA GLY A 116 -25.33 0.61 -15.99
C GLY A 116 -24.71 1.73 -16.82
N LYS A 117 -23.53 2.20 -16.45
CA LYS A 117 -22.79 3.17 -17.28
C LYS A 117 -22.28 2.50 -18.57
N ALA A 118 -22.51 3.13 -19.70
CA ALA A 118 -22.18 2.58 -21.03
C ALA A 118 -20.66 2.39 -21.25
N THR A 119 -19.83 3.04 -20.44
CA THR A 119 -18.36 3.01 -20.58
C THR A 119 -17.70 2.76 -19.22
N LYS A 120 -16.55 2.09 -19.24
CA LYS A 120 -15.68 1.92 -18.06
C LYS A 120 -14.83 3.17 -17.79
N ARG A 121 -15.41 4.37 -17.94
CA ARG A 121 -14.71 5.62 -17.68
C ARG A 121 -15.22 6.26 -16.40
N LEU A 122 -14.32 6.83 -15.63
CA LEU A 122 -14.65 7.67 -14.48
C LEU A 122 -15.53 8.85 -14.89
N ASP A 123 -16.33 9.36 -13.99
CA ASP A 123 -17.16 10.56 -14.24
C ASP A 123 -16.28 11.80 -14.39
N ALA A 124 -15.22 11.90 -13.59
CA ALA A 124 -14.17 12.89 -13.73
C ALA A 124 -12.89 12.21 -14.25
N PRO A 125 -12.35 12.58 -15.43
CA PRO A 125 -11.07 12.06 -15.90
C PRO A 125 -9.94 12.52 -14.97
N VAL A 126 -9.01 11.61 -14.67
CA VAL A 126 -7.93 11.87 -13.71
C VAL A 126 -6.60 11.97 -14.44
N GLN A 127 -5.85 13.02 -14.13
CA GLN A 127 -4.50 13.22 -14.62
C GLN A 127 -3.50 13.22 -13.46
N PHE A 128 -2.53 12.30 -13.52
CA PHE A 128 -1.42 12.23 -12.60
C PHE A 128 -0.28 13.12 -13.12
N LEU A 129 0.13 14.11 -12.35
CA LEU A 129 1.31 14.93 -12.62
C LEU A 129 2.40 14.53 -11.63
N MET A 130 3.35 13.71 -12.08
CA MET A 130 4.37 13.10 -11.24
C MET A 130 5.72 13.78 -11.46
N ASN A 131 6.16 14.61 -10.53
CA ASN A 131 7.44 15.29 -10.61
C ASN A 131 8.47 14.63 -9.71
N GLY A 132 9.62 14.26 -10.26
CA GLY A 132 10.72 13.65 -9.49
C GLY A 132 10.39 12.27 -8.92
N ILE A 133 9.59 11.49 -9.63
CA ILE A 133 9.13 10.16 -9.20
C ILE A 133 10.30 9.21 -8.88
N GLU A 134 11.44 9.40 -9.54
CA GLU A 134 12.67 8.65 -9.29
C GLU A 134 13.25 8.84 -7.89
N ASN A 135 12.77 9.83 -7.15
CA ASN A 135 13.21 10.13 -5.79
C ASN A 135 12.24 9.61 -4.72
N CYS A 136 11.06 9.14 -5.14
CA CYS A 136 9.97 8.74 -4.24
C CYS A 136 9.91 7.24 -3.93
N GLY A 137 10.86 6.45 -4.44
CA GLY A 137 10.83 4.99 -4.36
C GLY A 137 10.24 4.33 -5.61
N ILE A 138 10.16 3.00 -5.61
CA ILE A 138 9.69 2.21 -6.76
C ILE A 138 8.20 1.94 -6.60
N ILE A 139 7.41 2.34 -7.58
CA ILE A 139 6.02 1.90 -7.71
C ILE A 139 6.05 0.54 -8.37
N SER A 140 5.50 -0.49 -7.70
CA SER A 140 5.44 -1.83 -8.25
C SER A 140 4.60 -1.84 -9.54
N ASP A 141 5.07 -2.61 -10.52
CA ASP A 141 4.35 -2.82 -11.78
C ASP A 141 3.96 -1.51 -12.51
N PHE A 142 4.75 -0.45 -12.32
CA PHE A 142 4.45 0.89 -12.84
C PHE A 142 4.27 0.91 -14.38
N PRO A 143 5.10 0.23 -15.20
CA PRO A 143 4.89 0.18 -16.64
C PRO A 143 3.55 -0.45 -17.04
N GLU A 144 3.16 -1.52 -16.37
CA GLU A 144 1.88 -2.22 -16.55
C GLU A 144 0.72 -1.32 -16.13
N MET A 145 0.84 -0.67 -14.98
CA MET A 145 -0.16 0.30 -14.49
C MET A 145 -0.38 1.42 -15.51
N LEU A 146 0.68 2.02 -16.05
CA LEU A 146 0.59 3.07 -17.07
C LEU A 146 -0.16 2.61 -18.32
N SER A 147 0.03 1.36 -18.73
CA SER A 147 -0.64 0.79 -19.92
C SER A 147 -2.15 0.68 -19.75
N THR A 148 -2.63 0.52 -18.52
CA THR A 148 -4.05 0.33 -18.18
C THR A 148 -4.81 1.61 -17.88
N LEU A 149 -4.13 2.73 -17.61
CA LEU A 149 -4.75 4.01 -17.21
C LEU A 149 -5.81 4.52 -18.21
N ARG A 150 -5.63 4.22 -19.48
CA ARG A 150 -6.53 4.67 -20.55
C ARG A 150 -7.97 4.16 -20.39
N ILE A 151 -8.15 2.96 -19.83
CA ILE A 151 -9.46 2.32 -19.73
C ILE A 151 -10.43 3.16 -18.88
N PRO A 152 -10.08 3.54 -17.61
CA PRO A 152 -10.93 4.38 -16.79
C PRO A 152 -10.88 5.88 -17.17
N GLY A 153 -10.13 6.27 -18.17
CA GLY A 153 -9.98 7.67 -18.56
C GLY A 153 -8.94 8.41 -17.73
N MET A 154 -7.96 7.69 -17.19
CA MET A 154 -6.81 8.26 -16.49
C MET A 154 -5.65 8.51 -17.46
N SER A 155 -4.76 9.42 -17.09
CA SER A 155 -3.51 9.71 -17.81
C SER A 155 -2.40 10.06 -16.81
N ALA A 156 -1.15 9.85 -17.21
CA ALA A 156 0.00 10.23 -16.39
C ALA A 156 0.98 11.08 -17.21
N MET A 157 1.54 12.09 -16.56
CA MET A 157 2.65 12.90 -17.07
C MET A 157 3.78 12.86 -16.05
N VAL A 158 4.92 12.38 -16.47
CA VAL A 158 6.09 12.19 -15.61
C VAL A 158 7.14 13.23 -15.96
N PHE A 159 7.56 13.99 -14.98
CA PHE A 159 8.64 14.95 -15.07
C PHE A 159 9.87 14.39 -14.32
N THR A 160 11.02 14.38 -14.97
CA THR A 160 12.25 13.84 -14.39
C THR A 160 13.46 14.61 -14.86
N ASP A 161 14.42 14.79 -13.97
CA ASP A 161 15.72 15.36 -14.30
C ASP A 161 16.70 14.30 -14.80
N ASN A 162 16.38 13.01 -14.61
CA ASN A 162 17.28 11.90 -14.94
C ASN A 162 16.56 10.68 -15.50
N VAL A 163 16.40 10.64 -16.81
CA VAL A 163 15.79 9.51 -17.54
C VAL A 163 16.56 8.20 -17.32
N GLY A 164 17.91 8.28 -17.17
CA GLY A 164 18.74 7.10 -16.91
C GLY A 164 18.38 6.43 -15.58
N ARG A 165 18.05 7.21 -14.56
CA ARG A 165 17.61 6.71 -13.24
C ARG A 165 16.25 6.04 -13.34
N ILE A 166 15.28 6.62 -14.04
CA ILE A 166 13.98 5.97 -14.28
C ILE A 166 14.18 4.64 -15.00
N LYS A 167 14.96 4.60 -16.06
CA LYS A 167 15.26 3.36 -16.78
C LYS A 167 15.94 2.29 -15.90
N SER A 168 16.70 2.68 -14.90
CA SER A 168 17.34 1.74 -13.97
C SER A 168 16.37 1.20 -12.91
N LEU A 169 15.36 1.98 -12.54
CA LEU A 169 14.36 1.60 -11.53
C LEU A 169 13.26 0.70 -12.11
N TYR A 170 12.91 0.91 -13.38
CA TYR A 170 11.80 0.23 -14.07
C TYR A 170 12.30 -0.55 -15.29
N LYS A 171 13.26 -1.46 -15.06
CA LYS A 171 13.79 -2.40 -16.06
C LYS A 171 12.89 -3.59 -16.25
#